data_9ef14439618bec86ba4d8ed6328fca88
#
_entry.id   9ef14439618bec86ba4d8ed6328fca88
#
_cell.length_a   1.000
_cell.length_b   1.000
_cell.length_c   1.000
_cell.angle_alpha   90.00
_cell.angle_beta   90.00
_cell.angle_gamma   90.00
#
_symmetry.space_group_name_H-M   'P 1'
#
loop_
_entity.id
_entity.type
_entity.pdbx_description
1 polymer ?
#
loop_
_entity_poly.entity_id
_entity_poly.type
_entity_poly.pdbx_seq_one_letter_code
_entity_poly.pdbx_strand_id
1 'polypeptide(L)'
;MYIFSLQQGKVYGNNGNTVMKHLVIIGAGGMGRTFYSNALESVGYGEIFVVKGFIDDDTHALDGFPNYPPLLGTIKDYVPEENDVFVSSIGGASRRPCMEEIIRRGGEFMELIHKTARIYTNAKIGKGNFIGAYTVIGNDAVVGDYNMIQSYTVIGHDARIGNWNRIDTHVTCVGGTIIEDDVNIHTSAVISHKVVVESGAHVGACSFVIRRVKAGTTVMGNPAKRLI
;
A
#
# COMPACT_ATOMS: atom_id res chain seq x y z
N MET A 1 13.83 9.86 12.73
CA MET A 1 13.69 8.40 12.62
C MET A 1 12.53 8.03 13.54
N TYR A 2 11.32 7.90 12.99
CA TYR A 2 10.13 7.54 13.76
C TYR A 2 10.03 6.03 13.79
N ILE A 3 10.17 5.42 14.96
CA ILE A 3 9.99 3.98 15.14
C ILE A 3 8.52 3.77 15.47
N PHE A 4 7.74 3.21 14.54
CA PHE A 4 6.39 2.73 14.82
C PHE A 4 6.51 1.48 15.70
N SER A 5 6.41 1.66 17.02
CA SER A 5 6.22 0.51 17.91
C SER A 5 4.73 0.15 17.93
N LEU A 6 4.34 -0.83 17.16
CA LEU A 6 2.98 -1.39 17.12
C LEU A 6 2.50 -1.97 18.46
N GLN A 7 3.35 -2.01 19.47
CA GLN A 7 2.98 -2.51 20.80
C GLN A 7 2.29 -1.48 21.71
N GLN A 8 2.27 -0.18 21.41
CA GLN A 8 1.67 0.84 22.31
C GLN A 8 1.00 2.04 21.63
N GLY A 9 0.65 2.02 20.37
CA GLY A 9 -0.24 3.05 19.78
C GLY A 9 0.12 4.52 20.04
N LYS A 10 1.38 4.88 20.28
CA LYS A 10 1.80 6.26 20.53
C LYS A 10 2.99 6.64 19.66
N VAL A 11 2.75 7.60 18.79
CA VAL A 11 3.83 8.34 18.10
C VAL A 11 4.30 9.45 19.05
N TYR A 12 5.54 9.40 19.49
CA TYR A 12 6.13 10.47 20.28
C TYR A 12 6.91 11.42 19.35
N GLY A 13 6.39 12.64 19.20
CA GLY A 13 7.20 13.77 18.72
C GLY A 13 8.17 14.20 19.84
N ASN A 14 9.30 14.81 19.47
CA ASN A 14 10.37 15.23 20.38
C ASN A 14 9.95 16.20 21.52
N ASN A 15 8.72 16.67 21.58
CA ASN A 15 8.24 17.67 22.56
C ASN A 15 6.92 17.31 23.25
N GLY A 16 6.51 16.03 23.27
CA GLY A 16 5.33 15.62 24.06
C GLY A 16 3.96 16.03 23.50
N ASN A 17 3.89 16.86 22.47
CA ASN A 17 2.64 17.21 21.78
C ASN A 17 2.60 16.48 20.42
N THR A 18 1.62 15.62 20.24
CA THR A 18 1.36 14.98 18.94
C THR A 18 0.76 16.03 18.01
N VAL A 19 1.51 16.46 17.01
CA VAL A 19 0.97 17.34 15.96
C VAL A 19 0.11 16.50 15.04
N MET A 20 -1.15 16.89 14.86
CA MET A 20 -2.08 16.23 13.95
C MET A 20 -1.54 16.28 12.51
N LYS A 21 -1.43 15.12 11.86
CA LYS A 21 -1.05 15.03 10.46
C LYS A 21 -2.26 15.15 9.53
N HIS A 22 -2.03 15.70 8.36
CA HIS A 22 -3.05 15.94 7.34
C HIS A 22 -2.84 14.98 6.17
N LEU A 23 -3.63 13.91 6.12
CA LEU A 23 -3.52 12.91 5.06
C LEU A 23 -4.06 13.46 3.75
N VAL A 24 -3.21 13.48 2.74
CA VAL A 24 -3.53 13.78 1.34
C VAL A 24 -3.50 12.47 0.54
N ILE A 25 -4.61 12.13 -0.10
CA ILE A 25 -4.74 10.91 -0.91
C ILE A 25 -4.42 11.27 -2.37
N ILE A 26 -3.42 10.62 -2.94
CA ILE A 26 -3.06 10.77 -4.34
C ILE A 26 -3.96 9.87 -5.19
N GLY A 27 -4.75 10.49 -6.07
CA GLY A 27 -5.79 9.85 -6.85
C GLY A 27 -7.18 9.97 -6.20
N ALA A 28 -8.16 10.56 -6.91
CA ALA A 28 -9.54 10.78 -6.44
C ALA A 28 -10.56 9.87 -7.13
N GLY A 29 -10.13 9.00 -8.02
CA GLY A 29 -10.97 8.02 -8.70
C GLY A 29 -11.56 6.97 -7.73
N GLY A 30 -12.13 5.90 -8.26
CA GLY A 30 -12.76 4.83 -7.45
C GLY A 30 -11.87 4.25 -6.36
N MET A 31 -10.59 4.00 -6.68
CA MET A 31 -9.63 3.50 -5.69
C MET A 31 -9.31 4.57 -4.62
N GLY A 32 -9.21 5.86 -5.01
CA GLY A 32 -9.03 6.96 -4.06
C GLY A 32 -10.17 7.04 -3.04
N ARG A 33 -11.41 6.95 -3.50
CA ARG A 33 -12.59 6.90 -2.62
C ARG A 33 -12.58 5.67 -1.70
N THR A 34 -12.08 4.54 -2.18
CA THR A 34 -11.86 3.34 -1.34
C THR A 34 -10.78 3.60 -0.28
N PHE A 35 -9.68 4.25 -0.65
CA PHE A 35 -8.62 4.63 0.30
C PHE A 35 -9.14 5.61 1.37
N TYR A 36 -9.99 6.56 0.99
CA TYR A 36 -10.64 7.44 1.94
C TYR A 36 -11.45 6.63 2.97
N SER A 37 -12.30 5.71 2.54
CA SER A 37 -13.07 4.87 3.46
C SER A 37 -12.17 4.03 4.36
N ASN A 38 -11.08 3.48 3.84
CA ASN A 38 -10.08 2.77 4.64
C ASN A 38 -9.39 3.69 5.64
N ALA A 39 -9.09 4.95 5.27
CA ALA A 39 -8.41 5.90 6.14
C ALA A 39 -9.24 6.22 7.39
N LEU A 40 -10.57 6.37 7.24
CA LEU A 40 -11.48 6.61 8.37
C LEU A 40 -11.50 5.45 9.38
N GLU A 41 -11.13 4.25 8.94
CA GLU A 41 -11.05 3.05 9.76
C GLU A 41 -9.62 2.57 10.00
N SER A 42 -8.62 3.40 9.73
CA SER A 42 -7.22 3.07 9.97
C SER A 42 -6.76 3.43 11.38
N VAL A 43 -5.69 2.78 11.79
CA VAL A 43 -5.03 3.04 13.08
C VAL A 43 -4.56 4.49 13.13
N GLY A 44 -4.93 5.22 14.17
CA GLY A 44 -4.52 6.62 14.39
C GLY A 44 -5.42 7.67 13.73
N TYR A 45 -6.48 7.28 13.02
CA TYR A 45 -7.46 8.25 12.51
C TYR A 45 -8.15 9.00 13.66
N GLY A 46 -8.19 10.35 13.55
CA GLY A 46 -8.74 11.22 14.57
C GLY A 46 -7.81 11.50 15.76
N GLU A 47 -6.72 10.75 15.91
CA GLU A 47 -5.74 10.90 16.99
C GLU A 47 -4.36 11.32 16.48
N ILE A 48 -3.91 10.74 15.39
CA ILE A 48 -2.61 10.97 14.76
C ILE A 48 -2.77 11.75 13.46
N PHE A 49 -3.80 11.42 12.68
CA PHE A 49 -4.08 12.07 11.40
C PHE A 49 -5.59 12.24 11.14
N VAL A 50 -5.90 13.19 10.28
CA VAL A 50 -7.22 13.36 9.63
C VAL A 50 -7.03 13.45 8.13
N VAL A 51 -8.06 13.10 7.35
CA VAL A 51 -7.99 13.26 5.89
C VAL A 51 -8.22 14.72 5.51
N LYS A 52 -7.24 15.33 4.84
CA LYS A 52 -7.31 16.71 4.33
C LYS A 52 -8.07 16.78 2.99
N GLY A 53 -7.78 15.84 2.09
CA GLY A 53 -8.38 15.82 0.76
C GLY A 53 -7.66 14.89 -0.22
N PHE A 54 -7.95 15.12 -1.47
CA PHE A 54 -7.34 14.40 -2.60
C PHE A 54 -6.51 15.33 -3.46
N ILE A 55 -5.54 14.78 -4.19
CA ILE A 55 -4.92 15.40 -5.34
C ILE A 55 -5.05 14.48 -6.55
N ASP A 56 -5.46 15.02 -7.69
CA ASP A 56 -5.64 14.26 -8.93
C ASP A 56 -5.46 15.20 -10.13
N ASP A 57 -4.85 14.73 -11.21
CA ASP A 57 -4.70 15.51 -12.43
C ASP A 57 -6.04 15.63 -13.20
N ASP A 58 -7.00 14.74 -12.94
CA ASP A 58 -8.40 14.92 -13.34
C ASP A 58 -9.14 15.79 -12.31
N THR A 59 -9.29 17.06 -12.62
CA THR A 59 -9.98 18.04 -11.76
C THR A 59 -11.48 17.78 -11.58
N HIS A 60 -12.06 16.85 -12.34
CA HIS A 60 -13.46 16.41 -12.29
C HIS A 60 -13.66 15.04 -11.65
N ALA A 61 -12.58 14.42 -11.12
CA ALA A 61 -12.61 13.05 -10.57
C ALA A 61 -13.66 12.81 -9.47
N LEU A 62 -14.11 13.88 -8.79
CA LEU A 62 -15.15 13.81 -7.75
C LEU A 62 -16.53 14.33 -8.19
N ASP A 63 -16.69 14.73 -9.46
CA ASP A 63 -17.98 15.19 -9.97
C ASP A 63 -19.03 14.06 -9.87
N GLY A 64 -20.17 14.38 -9.27
CA GLY A 64 -21.22 13.41 -9.01
C GLY A 64 -21.00 12.49 -7.79
N PHE A 65 -19.91 12.67 -7.05
CA PHE A 65 -19.62 11.93 -5.83
C PHE A 65 -19.64 12.84 -4.59
N PRO A 66 -20.81 13.13 -4.00
CA PRO A 66 -20.91 13.95 -2.80
C PRO A 66 -20.34 13.24 -1.56
N ASN A 67 -20.10 14.01 -0.51
CA ASN A 67 -19.64 13.52 0.81
C ASN A 67 -18.20 12.99 0.87
N TYR A 68 -17.37 13.36 -0.10
CA TYR A 68 -15.92 13.16 0.00
C TYR A 68 -15.22 14.49 0.34
N PRO A 69 -14.02 14.44 0.95
CA PRO A 69 -13.21 15.62 1.14
C PRO A 69 -12.81 16.25 -0.21
N PRO A 70 -12.41 17.54 -0.20
CA PRO A 70 -12.18 18.28 -1.45
C PRO A 70 -11.02 17.73 -2.27
N LEU A 71 -11.05 18.02 -3.57
CA LEU A 71 -9.87 17.99 -4.42
C LEU A 71 -9.04 19.24 -4.13
N LEU A 72 -7.80 19.05 -3.69
CA LEU A 72 -6.90 20.13 -3.25
C LEU A 72 -6.09 20.72 -4.40
N GLY A 73 -6.04 20.03 -5.53
CA GLY A 73 -5.32 20.44 -6.74
C GLY A 73 -4.82 19.26 -7.55
N THR A 74 -3.99 19.55 -8.54
CA THR A 74 -3.37 18.51 -9.37
C THR A 74 -2.14 17.91 -8.67
N ILE A 75 -1.79 16.68 -9.03
CA ILE A 75 -0.57 16.02 -8.52
C ILE A 75 0.66 16.84 -8.93
N LYS A 76 0.62 17.38 -10.14
CA LYS A 76 1.70 18.18 -10.71
C LYS A 76 1.97 19.48 -9.95
N ASP A 77 0.93 20.16 -9.48
CA ASP A 77 1.06 21.51 -8.92
C ASP A 77 1.00 21.54 -7.38
N TYR A 78 0.56 20.46 -6.74
CA TYR A 78 0.43 20.42 -5.29
C TYR A 78 1.79 20.55 -4.61
N VAL A 79 1.90 21.51 -3.72
CA VAL A 79 3.10 21.71 -2.87
C VAL A 79 2.78 21.18 -1.47
N PRO A 80 3.51 20.17 -0.97
CA PRO A 80 3.32 19.67 0.39
C PRO A 80 3.42 20.79 1.43
N GLU A 81 2.44 20.86 2.33
CA GLU A 81 2.43 21.79 3.45
C GLU A 81 3.03 21.12 4.71
N GLU A 82 3.33 21.95 5.73
CA GLU A 82 3.76 21.43 7.02
C GLU A 82 2.68 20.47 7.59
N ASN A 83 3.10 19.29 8.03
CA ASN A 83 2.25 18.22 8.54
C ASN A 83 1.44 17.46 7.48
N ASP A 84 1.56 17.75 6.19
CA ASP A 84 1.00 16.89 5.16
C ASP A 84 1.72 15.54 5.14
N VAL A 85 0.92 14.48 5.06
CA VAL A 85 1.39 13.12 4.80
C VAL A 85 0.57 12.51 3.68
N PHE A 86 1.16 11.58 2.94
CA PHE A 86 0.57 11.09 1.69
C PHE A 86 0.34 9.58 1.72
N VAL A 87 -0.68 9.15 0.96
CA VAL A 87 -0.87 7.77 0.52
C VAL A 87 -1.28 7.79 -0.95
N SER A 88 -0.84 6.82 -1.73
CA SER A 88 -1.19 6.75 -3.16
C SER A 88 -2.16 5.63 -3.45
N SER A 89 -3.29 5.97 -4.05
CA SER A 89 -4.29 5.05 -4.59
C SER A 89 -4.11 4.77 -6.09
N ILE A 90 -3.13 5.43 -6.73
CA ILE A 90 -2.82 5.23 -8.15
C ILE A 90 -2.31 3.82 -8.37
N GLY A 91 -2.79 3.18 -9.43
CA GLY A 91 -2.31 1.87 -9.87
C GLY A 91 -1.44 1.96 -11.12
N GLY A 92 -0.83 0.82 -11.48
CA GLY A 92 -0.05 0.68 -12.70
C GLY A 92 1.27 1.48 -12.72
N ALA A 93 1.81 1.68 -13.92
CA ALA A 93 3.14 2.26 -14.13
C ALA A 93 3.28 3.73 -13.69
N SER A 94 2.18 4.47 -13.61
CA SER A 94 2.20 5.87 -13.19
C SER A 94 2.32 6.06 -11.67
N ARG A 95 2.08 5.01 -10.87
CA ARG A 95 2.08 5.10 -9.41
C ARG A 95 3.41 5.59 -8.85
N ARG A 96 4.49 4.90 -9.18
CA ARG A 96 5.82 5.22 -8.65
C ARG A 96 6.31 6.61 -9.08
N PRO A 97 6.25 7.01 -10.37
CA PRO A 97 6.61 8.38 -10.78
C PRO A 97 5.83 9.47 -10.04
N CYS A 98 4.53 9.30 -9.83
CA CYS A 98 3.73 10.27 -9.08
C CYS A 98 4.18 10.39 -7.62
N MET A 99 4.47 9.26 -6.97
CA MET A 99 4.93 9.26 -5.58
C MET A 99 6.33 9.88 -5.46
N GLU A 100 7.26 9.52 -6.34
CA GLU A 100 8.62 10.08 -6.38
C GLU A 100 8.61 11.60 -6.59
N GLU A 101 7.66 12.12 -7.38
CA GLU A 101 7.51 13.56 -7.57
C GLU A 101 7.07 14.28 -6.27
N ILE A 102 6.14 13.71 -5.52
CA ILE A 102 5.73 14.25 -4.21
C ILE A 102 6.89 14.16 -3.20
N ILE A 103 7.64 13.06 -3.18
CA ILE A 103 8.84 12.89 -2.34
C ILE A 103 9.89 13.97 -2.67
N ARG A 104 10.14 14.22 -3.96
CA ARG A 104 11.09 15.24 -4.42
C ARG A 104 10.72 16.65 -3.95
N ARG A 105 9.41 16.91 -3.76
CA ARG A 105 8.89 18.18 -3.21
C ARG A 105 8.86 18.19 -1.67
N GLY A 106 9.42 17.20 -1.00
CA GLY A 106 9.47 17.12 0.46
C GLY A 106 8.27 16.44 1.11
N GLY A 107 7.36 15.83 0.33
CA GLY A 107 6.23 15.08 0.88
C GLY A 107 6.66 13.77 1.53
N GLU A 108 6.07 13.45 2.66
CA GLU A 108 6.30 12.23 3.43
C GLU A 108 5.12 11.26 3.26
N PHE A 109 5.41 10.00 2.98
CA PHE A 109 4.38 8.95 2.91
C PHE A 109 4.24 8.24 4.25
N MET A 110 3.01 8.16 4.74
CA MET A 110 2.70 7.43 5.97
C MET A 110 2.26 6.00 5.69
N GLU A 111 2.41 5.13 6.69
CA GLU A 111 1.76 3.82 6.69
C GLU A 111 0.26 4.03 6.95
N LEU A 112 -0.58 3.56 6.02
CA LEU A 112 -2.02 3.54 6.23
C LEU A 112 -2.46 2.09 6.48
N ILE A 113 -2.68 1.76 7.75
CA ILE A 113 -2.98 0.40 8.19
C ILE A 113 -4.41 0.35 8.74
N HIS A 114 -5.27 -0.43 8.09
CA HIS A 114 -6.65 -0.59 8.56
C HIS A 114 -6.69 -1.29 9.93
N LYS A 115 -7.56 -0.85 10.84
CA LYS A 115 -7.66 -1.38 12.21
C LYS A 115 -7.99 -2.88 12.31
N THR A 116 -8.57 -3.47 11.26
CA THR A 116 -8.84 -4.92 11.21
C THR A 116 -7.69 -5.73 10.65
N ALA A 117 -6.61 -5.12 10.16
CA ALA A 117 -5.42 -5.84 9.73
C ALA A 117 -4.76 -6.53 10.94
N ARG A 118 -4.24 -7.73 10.73
CA ARG A 118 -3.53 -8.52 11.74
C ARG A 118 -2.06 -8.60 11.40
N ILE A 119 -1.24 -7.95 12.20
CA ILE A 119 0.21 -7.99 12.08
C ILE A 119 0.74 -8.83 13.23
N TYR A 120 1.36 -9.97 12.88
CA TYR A 120 1.78 -10.96 13.85
C TYR A 120 3.18 -10.68 14.40
N THR A 121 3.59 -11.51 15.36
CA THR A 121 4.84 -11.34 16.12
C THR A 121 6.05 -11.23 15.18
N ASN A 122 6.94 -10.29 15.49
CA ASN A 122 8.18 -9.99 14.78
C ASN A 122 8.01 -9.57 13.31
N ALA A 123 6.79 -9.41 12.79
CA ALA A 123 6.61 -8.87 11.46
C ALA A 123 7.17 -7.44 11.40
N LYS A 124 7.87 -7.11 10.32
CA LYS A 124 8.46 -5.78 10.07
C LYS A 124 7.81 -5.16 8.85
N ILE A 125 7.41 -3.92 8.97
CA ILE A 125 6.77 -3.17 7.89
C ILE A 125 7.57 -1.89 7.68
N GLY A 126 7.96 -1.63 6.45
CA GLY A 126 8.63 -0.41 6.03
C GLY A 126 7.65 0.77 5.90
N LYS A 127 8.11 1.87 5.35
CA LYS A 127 7.38 3.14 5.25
C LYS A 127 6.46 3.20 4.03
N GLY A 128 5.44 4.05 4.12
CA GLY A 128 4.58 4.41 2.99
C GLY A 128 3.71 3.26 2.47
N ASN A 129 3.50 2.22 3.27
CA ASN A 129 2.68 1.07 2.90
C ASN A 129 1.20 1.35 3.12
N PHE A 130 0.35 0.88 2.20
CA PHE A 130 -1.07 0.72 2.44
C PHE A 130 -1.35 -0.75 2.78
N ILE A 131 -2.00 -1.00 3.92
CA ILE A 131 -2.43 -2.33 4.36
C ILE A 131 -3.93 -2.29 4.62
N GLY A 132 -4.68 -2.89 3.69
CA GLY A 132 -6.14 -2.87 3.66
C GLY A 132 -6.81 -3.72 4.73
N ALA A 133 -8.13 -3.62 4.79
CA ALA A 133 -8.95 -4.31 5.77
C ALA A 133 -8.77 -5.84 5.73
N TYR A 134 -8.78 -6.47 6.90
CA TYR A 134 -8.68 -7.93 7.07
C TYR A 134 -7.43 -8.57 6.44
N THR A 135 -6.39 -7.79 6.16
CA THR A 135 -5.09 -8.30 5.74
C THR A 135 -4.37 -8.96 6.91
N VAL A 136 -3.67 -10.06 6.63
CA VAL A 136 -2.83 -10.76 7.61
C VAL A 136 -1.38 -10.68 7.17
N ILE A 137 -0.51 -10.18 8.06
CA ILE A 137 0.95 -10.23 7.91
C ILE A 137 1.48 -11.22 8.95
N GLY A 138 2.01 -12.35 8.47
CA GLY A 138 2.43 -13.49 9.29
C GLY A 138 3.65 -13.21 10.15
N ASN A 139 3.92 -14.14 11.08
CA ASN A 139 5.10 -14.09 11.96
C ASN A 139 6.40 -13.97 11.15
N ASP A 140 7.30 -13.11 11.62
CA ASP A 140 8.65 -12.94 11.06
C ASP A 140 8.66 -12.50 9.58
N ALA A 141 7.50 -12.13 9.02
CA ALA A 141 7.43 -11.57 7.68
C ALA A 141 8.08 -10.17 7.63
N VAL A 142 8.69 -9.87 6.50
CA VAL A 142 9.31 -8.56 6.24
C VAL A 142 8.65 -7.95 5.01
N VAL A 143 8.07 -6.77 5.17
CA VAL A 143 7.48 -5.96 4.10
C VAL A 143 8.32 -4.70 3.97
N GLY A 144 8.83 -4.46 2.78
CA GLY A 144 9.60 -3.26 2.45
C GLY A 144 8.76 -2.00 2.36
N ASP A 145 9.19 -1.04 1.57
CA ASP A 145 8.61 0.30 1.48
C ASP A 145 7.60 0.43 0.32
N TYR A 146 6.64 1.33 0.50
CA TYR A 146 5.73 1.80 -0.55
C TYR A 146 4.90 0.70 -1.24
N ASN A 147 4.55 -0.37 -0.54
CA ASN A 147 3.69 -1.40 -1.08
C ASN A 147 2.20 -1.03 -0.93
N MET A 148 1.39 -1.48 -1.87
CA MET A 148 -0.06 -1.45 -1.80
C MET A 148 -0.56 -2.88 -1.58
N ILE A 149 -0.91 -3.23 -0.35
CA ILE A 149 -1.44 -4.54 0.02
C ILE A 149 -2.94 -4.37 0.31
N GLN A 150 -3.77 -4.84 -0.61
CA GLN A 150 -5.21 -4.64 -0.54
C GLN A 150 -5.88 -5.61 0.44
N SER A 151 -7.16 -5.34 0.70
CA SER A 151 -7.97 -6.04 1.70
C SER A 151 -8.02 -7.56 1.50
N TYR A 152 -8.17 -8.30 2.59
CA TYR A 152 -8.26 -9.77 2.62
C TYR A 152 -7.03 -10.50 2.09
N THR A 153 -5.90 -9.83 1.95
CA THR A 153 -4.63 -10.44 1.53
C THR A 153 -3.95 -11.15 2.69
N VAL A 154 -3.32 -12.28 2.42
CA VAL A 154 -2.53 -13.03 3.40
C VAL A 154 -1.07 -13.06 2.96
N ILE A 155 -0.20 -12.46 3.76
CA ILE A 155 1.25 -12.60 3.67
C ILE A 155 1.66 -13.60 4.75
N GLY A 156 2.11 -14.78 4.35
CA GLY A 156 2.45 -15.89 5.22
C GLY A 156 3.69 -15.62 6.09
N HIS A 157 3.93 -16.51 7.06
CA HIS A 157 5.10 -16.44 7.93
C HIS A 157 6.41 -16.50 7.12
N ASP A 158 7.47 -15.84 7.61
CA ASP A 158 8.79 -15.79 6.96
C ASP A 158 8.80 -15.23 5.53
N ALA A 159 7.69 -14.67 5.03
CA ALA A 159 7.63 -14.09 3.71
C ALA A 159 8.45 -12.78 3.64
N ARG A 160 9.04 -12.53 2.49
CA ARG A 160 9.79 -11.31 2.21
C ARG A 160 9.15 -10.60 1.02
N ILE A 161 8.62 -9.42 1.28
CA ILE A 161 8.02 -8.54 0.29
C ILE A 161 8.95 -7.35 0.13
N GLY A 162 9.44 -7.12 -1.08
CA GLY A 162 10.28 -5.99 -1.42
C GLY A 162 9.53 -4.66 -1.42
N ASN A 163 9.89 -3.77 -2.32
CA ASN A 163 9.39 -2.41 -2.37
C ASN A 163 8.49 -2.19 -3.59
N TRP A 164 7.59 -1.20 -3.50
CA TRP A 164 6.77 -0.73 -4.61
C TRP A 164 5.78 -1.76 -5.18
N ASN A 165 5.55 -2.87 -4.49
CA ASN A 165 4.66 -3.92 -4.96
C ASN A 165 3.19 -3.50 -4.89
N ARG A 166 2.41 -4.03 -5.82
CA ARG A 166 0.96 -4.01 -5.77
C ARG A 166 0.47 -5.44 -5.59
N ILE A 167 -0.18 -5.70 -4.46
CA ILE A 167 -0.76 -6.98 -4.10
C ILE A 167 -2.26 -6.75 -3.92
N ASP A 168 -3.03 -7.22 -4.90
CA ASP A 168 -4.47 -6.97 -4.96
C ASP A 168 -5.25 -7.82 -3.96
N THR A 169 -6.53 -7.54 -3.87
CA THR A 169 -7.48 -8.17 -2.93
C THR A 169 -7.47 -9.70 -3.01
N HIS A 170 -7.57 -10.38 -1.86
CA HIS A 170 -7.63 -11.84 -1.72
C HIS A 170 -6.39 -12.59 -2.22
N VAL A 171 -5.26 -11.94 -2.41
CA VAL A 171 -4.01 -12.64 -2.73
C VAL A 171 -3.50 -13.41 -1.51
N THR A 172 -2.97 -14.61 -1.73
CA THR A 172 -2.30 -15.40 -0.69
C THR A 172 -0.85 -15.67 -1.07
N CYS A 173 0.08 -15.07 -0.34
CA CYS A 173 1.50 -15.42 -0.36
C CYS A 173 1.75 -16.42 0.76
N VAL A 174 1.93 -17.70 0.43
CA VAL A 174 2.17 -18.77 1.41
C VAL A 174 3.54 -18.59 2.07
N GLY A 175 3.76 -19.16 3.25
CA GLY A 175 4.97 -18.94 4.04
C GLY A 175 6.29 -19.09 3.29
N GLY A 176 7.25 -18.23 3.60
CA GLY A 176 8.58 -18.22 3.01
C GLY A 176 8.63 -17.74 1.55
N THR A 177 7.55 -17.18 0.99
CA THR A 177 7.59 -16.58 -0.35
C THR A 177 8.49 -15.35 -0.38
N ILE A 178 9.12 -15.11 -1.52
CA ILE A 178 9.91 -13.91 -1.79
C ILE A 178 9.28 -13.18 -2.96
N ILE A 179 8.77 -12.00 -2.72
CA ILE A 179 8.27 -11.08 -3.73
C ILE A 179 9.28 -9.93 -3.80
N GLU A 180 9.98 -9.80 -4.91
CA GLU A 180 10.97 -8.74 -5.08
C GLU A 180 10.31 -7.38 -5.33
N ASP A 181 10.97 -6.43 -5.95
CA ASP A 181 10.48 -5.06 -6.13
C ASP A 181 9.59 -4.91 -7.39
N ASP A 182 8.68 -3.93 -7.37
CA ASP A 182 7.83 -3.55 -8.52
C ASP A 182 6.95 -4.71 -9.07
N VAL A 183 6.61 -5.70 -8.26
CA VAL A 183 5.78 -6.84 -8.65
C VAL A 183 4.29 -6.47 -8.56
N ASN A 184 3.51 -6.93 -9.52
CA ASN A 184 2.06 -6.81 -9.51
C ASN A 184 1.41 -8.20 -9.39
N ILE A 185 0.69 -8.44 -8.30
CA ILE A 185 -0.05 -9.69 -8.07
C ILE A 185 -1.53 -9.35 -8.04
N HIS A 186 -2.26 -9.84 -9.04
CA HIS A 186 -3.66 -9.53 -9.20
C HIS A 186 -4.58 -10.40 -8.35
N THR A 187 -5.81 -9.93 -8.21
CA THR A 187 -6.85 -10.46 -7.32
C THR A 187 -6.93 -11.99 -7.29
N SER A 188 -7.02 -12.54 -6.09
CA SER A 188 -7.21 -13.97 -5.81
C SER A 188 -6.08 -14.90 -6.32
N ALA A 189 -4.92 -14.37 -6.65
CA ALA A 189 -3.76 -15.20 -6.96
C ALA A 189 -3.17 -15.84 -5.69
N VAL A 190 -2.64 -17.06 -5.84
CA VAL A 190 -1.96 -17.79 -4.78
C VAL A 190 -0.52 -18.05 -5.18
N ILE A 191 0.41 -17.56 -4.37
CA ILE A 191 1.85 -17.83 -4.52
C ILE A 191 2.21 -18.93 -3.52
N SER A 192 2.63 -20.08 -4.03
CA SER A 192 2.92 -21.27 -3.25
C SER A 192 4.16 -21.10 -2.37
N HIS A 193 4.30 -22.00 -1.39
CA HIS A 193 5.37 -21.98 -0.39
C HIS A 193 6.77 -21.83 -0.98
N LYS A 194 7.55 -20.86 -0.46
CA LYS A 194 8.92 -20.57 -0.87
C LYS A 194 9.11 -20.18 -2.35
N VAL A 195 8.05 -19.88 -3.06
CA VAL A 195 8.16 -19.37 -4.43
C VAL A 195 8.78 -17.98 -4.44
N VAL A 196 9.62 -17.72 -5.42
CA VAL A 196 10.22 -16.40 -5.69
C VAL A 196 9.52 -15.80 -6.90
N VAL A 197 9.04 -14.58 -6.75
CA VAL A 197 8.55 -13.72 -7.84
C VAL A 197 9.52 -12.57 -7.99
N GLU A 198 10.24 -12.56 -9.10
CA GLU A 198 11.32 -11.60 -9.34
C GLU A 198 10.78 -10.23 -9.78
N SER A 199 11.64 -9.22 -9.67
CA SER A 199 11.29 -7.81 -9.86
C SER A 199 10.57 -7.51 -11.18
N GLY A 200 9.57 -6.64 -11.13
CA GLY A 200 8.79 -6.23 -12.29
C GLY A 200 7.88 -7.31 -12.88
N ALA A 201 7.74 -8.48 -12.23
CA ALA A 201 6.88 -9.54 -12.71
C ALA A 201 5.39 -9.24 -12.46
N HIS A 202 4.54 -9.83 -13.29
CA HIS A 202 3.09 -9.75 -13.17
C HIS A 202 2.48 -11.14 -12.97
N VAL A 203 1.63 -11.29 -11.97
CA VAL A 203 0.84 -12.50 -11.73
C VAL A 203 -0.63 -12.19 -11.99
N GLY A 204 -1.21 -12.84 -13.00
CA GLY A 204 -2.61 -12.66 -13.37
C GLY A 204 -3.58 -13.10 -12.28
N ALA A 205 -4.80 -12.57 -12.33
CA ALA A 205 -5.85 -12.90 -11.34
C ALA A 205 -6.16 -14.41 -11.33
N CYS A 206 -6.54 -14.93 -10.14
CA CYS A 206 -6.89 -16.34 -9.93
C CYS A 206 -5.78 -17.33 -10.32
N SER A 207 -4.53 -16.90 -10.36
CA SER A 207 -3.39 -17.76 -10.73
C SER A 207 -2.89 -18.56 -9.53
N PHE A 208 -2.48 -19.82 -9.76
CA PHE A 208 -1.74 -20.61 -8.80
C PHE A 208 -0.28 -20.75 -9.21
N VAL A 209 0.60 -20.02 -8.55
CA VAL A 209 2.03 -19.95 -8.87
C VAL A 209 2.80 -20.95 -8.02
N ILE A 210 3.31 -21.99 -8.65
CA ILE A 210 4.04 -23.09 -7.99
C ILE A 210 5.54 -23.13 -8.33
N ARG A 211 6.01 -22.21 -9.17
CA ARG A 211 7.41 -22.11 -9.60
C ARG A 211 7.85 -20.65 -9.62
N ARG A 212 9.16 -20.44 -9.58
CA ARG A 212 9.78 -19.12 -9.73
C ARG A 212 9.23 -18.38 -10.96
N VAL A 213 8.84 -17.12 -10.76
CA VAL A 213 8.46 -16.19 -11.83
C VAL A 213 9.65 -15.30 -12.12
N LYS A 214 10.10 -15.27 -13.37
CA LYS A 214 11.27 -14.48 -13.77
C LYS A 214 10.94 -12.99 -13.90
N ALA A 215 11.94 -12.15 -13.66
CA ALA A 215 11.84 -10.70 -13.74
C ALA A 215 11.16 -10.22 -15.03
N GLY A 216 10.27 -9.23 -14.89
CA GLY A 216 9.57 -8.60 -15.99
C GLY A 216 8.64 -9.52 -16.81
N THR A 217 8.35 -10.75 -16.33
CA THR A 217 7.46 -11.66 -17.05
C THR A 217 6.05 -11.66 -16.46
N THR A 218 5.08 -11.95 -17.32
CA THR A 218 3.68 -12.17 -16.90
C THR A 218 3.39 -13.66 -16.86
N VAL A 219 2.80 -14.13 -15.76
CA VAL A 219 2.29 -15.50 -15.63
C VAL A 219 0.80 -15.48 -15.30
N MET A 220 0.06 -16.49 -15.79
CA MET A 220 -1.38 -16.60 -15.52
C MET A 220 -1.84 -18.07 -15.57
N GLY A 221 -2.91 -18.38 -14.84
CA GLY A 221 -3.62 -19.65 -14.85
C GLY A 221 -3.36 -20.54 -13.65
N ASN A 222 -3.95 -21.72 -13.63
CA ASN A 222 -3.84 -22.75 -12.58
C ASN A 222 -3.50 -24.12 -13.21
N PRO A 223 -2.23 -24.60 -13.12
CA PRO A 223 -1.08 -23.87 -12.61
C PRO A 223 -0.66 -22.72 -13.53
N ALA A 224 -0.06 -21.68 -12.93
CA ALA A 224 0.34 -20.49 -13.68
C ALA A 224 1.45 -20.81 -14.70
N LYS A 225 1.28 -20.31 -15.90
CA LYS A 225 2.23 -20.41 -17.01
C LYS A 225 2.59 -19.03 -17.53
N ARG A 226 3.79 -18.87 -18.05
CA ARG A 226 4.22 -17.63 -18.69
C ARG A 226 3.31 -17.32 -19.88
N LEU A 227 2.80 -16.10 -19.92
CA LEU A 227 2.23 -15.52 -21.14
C LEU A 227 3.38 -15.10 -22.06
N ILE A 228 3.18 -15.25 -23.33
CA ILE A 228 4.20 -15.00 -24.38
C ILE A 228 4.74 -13.60 -24.27
#